data_b16836a0548c4b419c8471efe9a6e16a
#
_entry.id   b16836a0548c4b419c8471efe9a6e16a
#
_cell.length_a   1.000
_cell.length_b   1.000
_cell.length_c   1.000
_cell.angle_alpha   90.00
_cell.angle_beta   90.00
_cell.angle_gamma   90.00
#
_symmetry.space_group_name_H-M   'P 1'
#
loop_
_entity.id
_entity.type
_entity.pdbx_description
1 polymer ?
#
loop_
_entity_poly.entity_id
_entity_poly.type
_entity_poly.pdbx_seq_one_letter_code
_entity_poly.pdbx_strand_id
1 'polypeptide(L)'
;GFLHDIGNMLGRSNHHRMGALLAKEVLEEIGYDLGSVVRAMSAIVIHEEDEGVVPDEIAAALLIADKSDVHRSRVRSLLMVSEDIHDRVNYAVTESELSVDPGKRLIALTLTIDTKISQVIEYFEIFLDRMTACRRAAKVLDAEFNLFLVETQSALRSDVADAVVASFEELERAARA
;
A
#
# COMPACT_ATOMS: atom_id res chain seq x y z
N GLY A 1 -8.55 -9.78 5.09
CA GLY A 1 -8.20 -8.44 5.54
C GLY A 1 -8.13 -8.34 7.06
N PHE A 2 -9.22 -8.63 7.79
CA PHE A 2 -9.31 -8.38 9.24
C PHE A 2 -8.17 -9.00 10.08
N LEU A 3 -7.71 -10.19 9.72
CA LEU A 3 -6.69 -10.94 10.47
C LEU A 3 -5.25 -10.74 9.95
N HIS A 4 -5.01 -9.91 8.92
CA HIS A 4 -3.71 -9.86 8.26
C HIS A 4 -2.56 -9.47 9.20
N ASP A 5 -2.84 -8.59 10.12
CA ASP A 5 -1.89 -8.03 11.09
C ASP A 5 -1.96 -8.67 12.49
N ILE A 6 -2.73 -9.76 12.67
CA ILE A 6 -2.89 -10.40 13.99
C ILE A 6 -1.55 -10.86 14.58
N GLY A 7 -0.58 -11.16 13.75
CA GLY A 7 0.78 -11.55 14.16
C GLY A 7 1.56 -10.45 14.89
N ASN A 8 1.18 -9.17 14.73
CA ASN A 8 1.81 -8.05 15.43
C ASN A 8 1.70 -8.16 16.97
N MET A 9 0.73 -8.92 17.47
CA MET A 9 0.60 -9.20 18.91
C MET A 9 1.81 -9.99 19.47
N LEU A 10 2.53 -10.72 18.61
CA LEU A 10 3.74 -11.49 18.97
C LEU A 10 5.04 -10.75 18.62
N GLY A 11 4.94 -9.57 18.01
CA GLY A 11 6.06 -8.75 17.58
C GLY A 11 6.02 -8.42 16.09
N ARG A 12 6.65 -7.31 15.70
CA ARG A 12 6.62 -6.85 14.31
C ARG A 12 7.44 -7.73 13.36
N SER A 13 8.54 -8.31 13.83
CA SER A 13 9.38 -9.18 13.01
C SER A 13 8.63 -10.47 12.64
N ASN A 14 8.53 -10.76 11.34
CA ASN A 14 7.81 -11.92 10.78
C ASN A 14 6.31 -11.98 11.15
N HIS A 15 5.69 -10.83 11.48
CA HIS A 15 4.27 -10.79 11.87
C HIS A 15 3.33 -11.38 10.80
N HIS A 16 3.65 -11.23 9.51
CA HIS A 16 2.90 -11.81 8.40
C HIS A 16 2.87 -13.36 8.43
N ARG A 17 4.00 -14.00 8.75
CA ARG A 17 4.08 -15.47 8.87
C ARG A 17 3.39 -15.98 10.13
N MET A 18 3.63 -15.31 11.25
CA MET A 18 2.95 -15.63 12.51
C MET A 18 1.45 -15.34 12.41
N GLY A 19 1.07 -14.26 11.73
CA GLY A 19 -0.31 -13.90 11.47
C GLY A 19 -1.05 -14.93 10.62
N ALA A 20 -0.39 -15.49 9.61
CA ALA A 20 -0.98 -16.57 8.81
C ALA A 20 -1.29 -17.83 9.62
N LEU A 21 -0.40 -18.21 10.56
CA LEU A 21 -0.62 -19.36 11.45
C LEU A 21 -1.77 -19.09 12.44
N LEU A 22 -1.80 -17.91 13.06
CA LEU A 22 -2.88 -17.53 13.96
C LEU A 22 -4.23 -17.42 13.23
N ALA A 23 -4.23 -16.85 12.04
CA ALA A 23 -5.43 -16.76 11.22
C ALA A 23 -5.98 -18.14 10.82
N LYS A 24 -5.10 -19.12 10.55
CA LYS A 24 -5.50 -20.51 10.30
C LYS A 24 -6.34 -21.07 11.45
N GLU A 25 -5.83 -20.99 12.69
CA GLU A 25 -6.53 -21.48 13.87
C GLU A 25 -7.95 -20.86 14.00
N VAL A 26 -8.02 -19.52 13.86
CA VAL A 26 -9.30 -18.80 13.94
C VAL A 26 -10.26 -19.21 12.82
N LEU A 27 -9.77 -19.33 11.59
CA LEU A 27 -10.61 -19.65 10.44
C LEU A 27 -11.14 -21.09 10.50
N GLU A 28 -10.31 -22.04 10.93
CA GLU A 28 -10.73 -23.44 11.15
C GLU A 28 -11.79 -23.54 12.26
N GLU A 29 -11.60 -22.82 13.37
CA GLU A 29 -12.55 -22.82 14.50
C GLU A 29 -13.93 -22.28 14.10
N ILE A 30 -13.98 -21.27 13.23
CA ILE A 30 -15.24 -20.70 12.72
C ILE A 30 -15.79 -21.44 11.48
N GLY A 31 -15.16 -22.56 11.08
CA GLY A 31 -15.71 -23.52 10.12
C GLY A 31 -15.41 -23.21 8.65
N TYR A 32 -14.36 -22.47 8.34
CA TYR A 32 -13.92 -22.30 6.94
C TYR A 32 -13.34 -23.61 6.40
N ASP A 33 -13.58 -23.88 5.10
CA ASP A 33 -12.98 -25.01 4.43
C ASP A 33 -11.45 -24.82 4.23
N LEU A 34 -10.75 -25.94 4.12
CA LEU A 34 -9.29 -25.95 4.01
C LEU A 34 -8.78 -25.08 2.84
N GLY A 35 -9.46 -25.09 1.69
CA GLY A 35 -9.06 -24.29 0.52
C GLY A 35 -9.12 -22.81 0.81
N SER A 36 -10.17 -22.33 1.43
CA SER A 36 -10.35 -20.94 1.87
C SER A 36 -9.30 -20.54 2.94
N VAL A 37 -9.02 -21.44 3.89
CA VAL A 37 -7.97 -21.22 4.91
C VAL A 37 -6.60 -21.05 4.27
N VAL A 38 -6.21 -21.94 3.36
CA VAL A 38 -4.91 -21.88 2.68
C VAL A 38 -4.77 -20.60 1.85
N ARG A 39 -5.81 -20.19 1.13
CA ARG A 39 -5.79 -18.93 0.36
C ARG A 39 -5.67 -17.71 1.29
N ALA A 40 -6.37 -17.69 2.42
CA ALA A 40 -6.25 -16.63 3.40
C ALA A 40 -4.84 -16.55 4.01
N MET A 41 -4.26 -17.70 4.38
CA MET A 41 -2.88 -17.78 4.88
C MET A 41 -1.87 -17.26 3.85
N SER A 42 -1.99 -17.69 2.60
CA SER A 42 -1.13 -17.23 1.50
C SER A 42 -1.22 -15.73 1.31
N ALA A 43 -2.43 -15.16 1.31
CA ALA A 43 -2.63 -13.72 1.22
C ALA A 43 -1.98 -12.96 2.39
N ILE A 44 -2.10 -13.49 3.62
CA ILE A 44 -1.49 -12.90 4.81
C ILE A 44 0.03 -12.94 4.74
N VAL A 45 0.63 -14.04 4.26
CA VAL A 45 2.10 -14.13 4.13
C VAL A 45 2.64 -13.10 3.14
N ILE A 46 1.93 -12.89 2.01
CA ILE A 46 2.40 -12.06 0.88
C ILE A 46 2.08 -10.56 1.04
N HIS A 47 1.40 -10.15 2.11
CA HIS A 47 1.01 -8.73 2.23
C HIS A 47 2.20 -7.78 2.48
N GLU A 48 3.37 -8.29 2.91
CA GLU A 48 4.59 -7.48 2.96
C GLU A 48 5.21 -7.28 1.57
N GLU A 49 5.86 -6.12 1.36
CA GLU A 49 6.35 -5.69 0.04
C GLU A 49 7.37 -6.63 -0.59
N ASP A 50 8.20 -7.26 0.23
CA ASP A 50 9.38 -8.04 -0.17
C ASP A 50 9.08 -9.55 -0.38
N GLU A 51 7.84 -10.00 -0.12
CA GLU A 51 7.49 -11.44 -0.07
C GLU A 51 7.14 -12.07 -1.44
N GLY A 52 7.70 -11.55 -2.53
CA GLY A 52 7.74 -12.31 -3.79
C GLY A 52 6.53 -12.14 -4.70
N VAL A 53 6.04 -13.26 -5.27
CA VAL A 53 4.97 -13.25 -6.29
C VAL A 53 3.61 -13.27 -5.63
N VAL A 54 2.72 -12.37 -6.05
CA VAL A 54 1.31 -12.33 -5.60
C VAL A 54 0.56 -13.53 -6.24
N PRO A 55 0.07 -14.48 -5.45
CA PRO A 55 -0.38 -15.78 -5.98
C PRO A 55 -1.79 -15.77 -6.57
N ASP A 56 -2.68 -14.93 -6.07
CA ASP A 56 -4.08 -14.89 -6.51
C ASP A 56 -4.74 -13.53 -6.22
N GLU A 57 -6.01 -13.40 -6.61
CA GLU A 57 -6.78 -12.15 -6.49
C GLU A 57 -7.05 -11.75 -5.03
N ILE A 58 -7.13 -12.71 -4.10
CA ILE A 58 -7.35 -12.42 -2.67
C ILE A 58 -6.09 -11.78 -2.09
N ALA A 59 -4.92 -12.32 -2.39
CA ALA A 59 -3.64 -11.77 -1.99
C ALA A 59 -3.42 -10.37 -2.62
N ALA A 60 -3.76 -10.21 -3.91
CA ALA A 60 -3.67 -8.95 -4.62
C ALA A 60 -4.56 -7.87 -3.97
N ALA A 61 -5.81 -8.19 -3.69
CA ALA A 61 -6.75 -7.27 -3.06
C ALA A 61 -6.31 -6.87 -1.64
N LEU A 62 -5.83 -7.84 -0.86
CA LEU A 62 -5.31 -7.57 0.50
C LEU A 62 -4.09 -6.64 0.45
N LEU A 63 -3.14 -6.94 -0.42
CA LEU A 63 -1.91 -6.15 -0.55
C LEU A 63 -2.23 -4.71 -0.95
N ILE A 64 -3.08 -4.49 -1.97
CA ILE A 64 -3.47 -3.14 -2.37
C ILE A 64 -4.18 -2.42 -1.24
N ALA A 65 -5.13 -3.06 -0.55
CA ALA A 65 -5.88 -2.46 0.54
C ALA A 65 -4.96 -2.03 1.70
N ASP A 66 -4.00 -2.87 2.08
CA ASP A 66 -3.05 -2.56 3.15
C ASP A 66 -2.07 -1.45 2.74
N LYS A 67 -1.46 -1.57 1.55
CA LYS A 67 -0.42 -0.63 1.11
C LYS A 67 -0.98 0.74 0.67
N SER A 68 -2.27 0.83 0.36
CA SER A 68 -2.95 2.10 0.08
C SER A 68 -3.38 2.86 1.34
N ASP A 69 -3.32 2.23 2.53
CA ASP A 69 -3.68 2.88 3.79
C ASP A 69 -2.54 3.81 4.27
N VAL A 70 -2.48 4.98 3.67
CA VAL A 70 -1.54 6.06 4.00
C VAL A 70 -2.35 7.27 4.43
N HIS A 71 -2.32 7.62 5.71
CA HIS A 71 -3.11 8.74 6.24
C HIS A 71 -2.60 9.18 7.62
N ARG A 72 -2.80 10.47 7.96
CA ARG A 72 -2.38 11.06 9.25
C ARG A 72 -2.93 10.36 10.49
N SER A 73 -4.08 9.69 10.40
CA SER A 73 -4.68 8.93 11.51
C SER A 73 -3.85 7.71 11.93
N ARG A 74 -2.88 7.29 11.13
CA ARG A 74 -1.96 6.19 11.47
C ARG A 74 -0.88 6.60 12.46
N VAL A 75 -0.58 7.90 12.53
CA VAL A 75 0.45 8.44 13.44
C VAL A 75 -0.09 8.43 14.87
N ARG A 76 0.57 7.68 15.75
CA ARG A 76 0.15 7.50 17.14
C ARG A 76 0.67 8.58 18.07
N SER A 77 1.80 9.22 17.72
CA SER A 77 2.43 10.25 18.53
C SER A 77 2.94 11.39 17.64
N LEU A 78 2.47 12.60 17.90
CA LEU A 78 2.94 13.79 17.18
C LEU A 78 4.43 14.10 17.44
N LEU A 79 4.99 13.62 18.55
CA LEU A 79 6.43 13.78 18.84
C LEU A 79 7.29 13.03 17.82
N MET A 80 6.80 11.91 17.27
CA MET A 80 7.52 11.13 16.29
C MET A 80 7.55 11.78 14.90
N VAL A 81 6.62 12.69 14.60
CA VAL A 81 6.54 13.37 13.29
C VAL A 81 7.83 14.16 12.96
N SER A 82 8.52 14.69 13.96
CA SER A 82 9.80 15.40 13.76
C SER A 82 11.02 14.47 13.68
N GLU A 83 10.92 13.26 14.22
CA GLU A 83 12.05 12.33 14.39
C GLU A 83 12.03 11.19 13.37
N ASP A 84 10.85 10.76 12.95
CA ASP A 84 10.67 9.66 12.00
C ASP A 84 10.05 10.16 10.69
N ILE A 85 10.76 9.95 9.58
CA ILE A 85 10.30 10.34 8.24
C ILE A 85 9.02 9.58 7.85
N HIS A 86 8.85 8.31 8.27
CA HIS A 86 7.63 7.54 7.98
C HIS A 86 6.41 8.16 8.67
N ASP A 87 6.54 8.56 9.94
CA ASP A 87 5.47 9.22 10.67
C ASP A 87 5.20 10.61 10.10
N ARG A 88 6.24 11.36 9.72
CA ARG A 88 6.09 12.68 9.08
C ARG A 88 5.33 12.58 7.76
N VAL A 89 5.70 11.66 6.88
CA VAL A 89 5.04 11.49 5.59
C VAL A 89 3.59 11.02 5.77
N ASN A 90 3.32 10.05 6.64
CA ASN A 90 1.94 9.65 6.96
C ASN A 90 1.13 10.83 7.51
N TYR A 91 1.72 11.65 8.39
CA TYR A 91 1.03 12.80 8.98
C TYR A 91 0.75 13.92 7.97
N ALA A 92 1.58 14.05 6.95
CA ALA A 92 1.37 14.99 5.85
C ALA A 92 0.16 14.62 4.97
N VAL A 93 -0.22 13.33 4.90
CA VAL A 93 -1.38 12.91 4.12
C VAL A 93 -2.66 13.24 4.86
N THR A 94 -3.44 14.17 4.29
CA THR A 94 -4.69 14.67 4.87
C THR A 94 -5.92 13.91 4.39
N GLU A 95 -5.86 13.39 3.16
CA GLU A 95 -6.90 12.57 2.55
C GLU A 95 -6.24 11.42 1.77
N SER A 96 -6.84 10.25 1.83
CA SER A 96 -6.44 9.06 1.09
C SER A 96 -7.68 8.39 0.54
N GLU A 97 -7.78 8.29 -0.78
CA GLU A 97 -8.90 7.69 -1.46
C GLU A 97 -8.43 6.60 -2.42
N LEU A 98 -8.90 5.38 -2.21
CA LEU A 98 -8.72 4.27 -3.14
C LEU A 98 -10.01 4.08 -3.93
N SER A 99 -9.94 4.25 -5.25
CA SER A 99 -11.06 4.05 -6.17
C SER A 99 -10.80 2.90 -7.13
N VAL A 100 -11.87 2.20 -7.53
CA VAL A 100 -11.82 1.09 -8.48
C VAL A 100 -12.84 1.33 -9.59
N ASP A 101 -12.36 1.36 -10.84
CA ASP A 101 -13.19 1.42 -12.04
C ASP A 101 -13.07 0.10 -12.82
N PRO A 102 -14.00 -0.85 -12.64
CA PRO A 102 -13.94 -2.14 -13.32
C PRO A 102 -14.06 -2.01 -14.85
N GLY A 103 -14.77 -0.99 -15.32
CA GLY A 103 -14.98 -0.75 -16.77
C GLY A 103 -13.70 -0.34 -17.48
N LYS A 104 -12.84 0.41 -16.78
CA LYS A 104 -11.51 0.81 -17.28
C LYS A 104 -10.39 -0.11 -16.80
N ARG A 105 -10.69 -1.10 -15.96
CA ARG A 105 -9.68 -1.94 -15.29
C ARG A 105 -8.63 -1.09 -14.56
N LEU A 106 -9.08 -0.10 -13.83
CA LEU A 106 -8.24 0.89 -13.17
C LEU A 106 -8.48 0.87 -11.65
N ILE A 107 -7.39 0.80 -10.91
CA ILE A 107 -7.34 1.02 -9.47
C ILE A 107 -6.53 2.31 -9.27
N ALA A 108 -7.11 3.33 -8.65
CA ALA A 108 -6.46 4.61 -8.46
C ALA A 108 -6.40 4.97 -6.98
N LEU A 109 -5.21 5.29 -6.50
CA LEU A 109 -4.97 5.85 -5.18
C LEU A 109 -4.71 7.34 -5.33
N THR A 110 -5.56 8.15 -4.71
CA THR A 110 -5.40 9.61 -4.65
C THR A 110 -5.02 10.01 -3.23
N LEU A 111 -3.90 10.69 -3.07
CA LEU A 111 -3.42 11.20 -1.79
C LEU A 111 -3.32 12.72 -1.83
N THR A 112 -3.94 13.39 -0.85
CA THR A 112 -3.79 14.83 -0.64
C THR A 112 -2.72 15.06 0.41
N ILE A 113 -1.63 15.75 0.02
CA ILE A 113 -0.43 15.95 0.85
C ILE A 113 -0.31 17.40 1.28
N ASP A 114 -0.13 17.63 2.57
CA ASP A 114 0.24 18.94 3.11
C ASP A 114 1.76 19.14 2.97
N THR A 115 2.17 19.87 1.93
CA THR A 115 3.58 20.12 1.61
C THR A 115 4.30 21.04 2.60
N LYS A 116 3.60 21.61 3.58
CA LYS A 116 4.22 22.29 4.72
C LYS A 116 4.81 21.31 5.73
N ILE A 117 4.31 20.08 5.76
CA ILE A 117 4.74 19.05 6.72
C ILE A 117 5.79 18.14 6.09
N SER A 118 5.57 17.67 4.86
CA SER A 118 6.49 16.80 4.14
C SER A 118 6.47 17.10 2.65
N GLN A 119 7.64 17.10 2.03
CA GLN A 119 7.73 17.28 0.58
C GLN A 119 7.30 16.01 -0.16
N VAL A 120 6.77 16.18 -1.38
CA VAL A 120 6.33 15.04 -2.22
C VAL A 120 7.47 14.03 -2.46
N ILE A 121 8.72 14.49 -2.57
CA ILE A 121 9.88 13.60 -2.75
C ILE A 121 10.07 12.66 -1.57
N GLU A 122 9.85 13.11 -0.33
CA GLU A 122 9.95 12.27 0.87
C GLU A 122 8.90 11.13 0.85
N TYR A 123 7.72 11.40 0.25
CA TYR A 123 6.72 10.34 0.04
C TYR A 123 7.27 9.22 -0.85
N PHE A 124 7.92 9.56 -1.97
CA PHE A 124 8.50 8.55 -2.87
C PHE A 124 9.66 7.79 -2.22
N GLU A 125 10.52 8.46 -1.46
CA GLU A 125 11.63 7.81 -0.74
C GLU A 125 11.14 6.71 0.20
N ILE A 126 9.98 6.91 0.84
CA ILE A 126 9.43 5.97 1.84
C ILE A 126 8.49 4.93 1.23
N PHE A 127 7.67 5.32 0.25
CA PHE A 127 6.55 4.49 -0.21
C PHE A 127 6.70 3.95 -1.63
N LEU A 128 7.85 4.14 -2.30
CA LEU A 128 8.06 3.63 -3.65
C LEU A 128 7.85 2.12 -3.75
N ASP A 129 8.38 1.35 -2.79
CA ASP A 129 8.27 -0.10 -2.77
C ASP A 129 6.81 -0.55 -2.57
N ARG A 130 6.05 0.16 -1.71
CA ARG A 130 4.62 -0.07 -1.51
C ARG A 130 3.84 0.16 -2.80
N MET A 131 4.10 1.26 -3.51
CA MET A 131 3.41 1.56 -4.77
C MET A 131 3.79 0.57 -5.88
N THR A 132 5.03 0.13 -5.90
CA THR A 132 5.50 -0.93 -6.80
C THR A 132 4.81 -2.27 -6.49
N ALA A 133 4.62 -2.61 -5.22
CA ALA A 133 3.87 -3.79 -4.80
C ALA A 133 2.38 -3.69 -5.22
N CYS A 134 1.74 -2.53 -5.05
CA CYS A 134 0.37 -2.29 -5.53
C CYS A 134 0.25 -2.48 -7.05
N ARG A 135 1.21 -1.99 -7.82
CA ARG A 135 1.23 -2.18 -9.29
C ARG A 135 1.38 -3.65 -9.69
N ARG A 136 2.22 -4.43 -8.97
CA ARG A 136 2.34 -5.88 -9.19
C ARG A 136 1.02 -6.59 -8.88
N ALA A 137 0.37 -6.24 -7.78
CA ALA A 137 -0.89 -6.81 -7.36
C ALA A 137 -2.04 -6.47 -8.34
N ALA A 138 -2.10 -5.23 -8.82
CA ALA A 138 -3.11 -4.82 -9.81
C ALA A 138 -3.04 -5.64 -11.11
N LYS A 139 -1.84 -6.03 -11.54
CA LYS A 139 -1.67 -6.92 -12.72
C LYS A 139 -2.33 -8.29 -12.51
N VAL A 140 -2.33 -8.84 -11.30
CA VAL A 140 -3.02 -10.10 -10.96
C VAL A 140 -4.53 -9.93 -11.05
N LEU A 141 -5.04 -8.73 -10.80
CA LEU A 141 -6.45 -8.37 -10.95
C LEU A 141 -6.83 -7.96 -12.38
N ASP A 142 -5.91 -8.12 -13.35
CA ASP A 142 -6.07 -7.65 -14.72
C ASP A 142 -6.45 -6.16 -14.80
N ALA A 143 -5.79 -5.35 -13.97
CA ALA A 143 -6.02 -3.91 -13.81
C ALA A 143 -4.70 -3.13 -13.79
N GLU A 144 -4.79 -1.83 -14.05
CA GLU A 144 -3.71 -0.86 -13.86
C GLU A 144 -3.83 -0.20 -12.49
N PHE A 145 -2.70 0.11 -11.86
CA PHE A 145 -2.65 0.89 -10.63
C PHE A 145 -2.05 2.26 -10.90
N ASN A 146 -2.80 3.32 -10.61
CA ASN A 146 -2.37 4.71 -10.76
C ASN A 146 -2.33 5.39 -9.39
N LEU A 147 -1.26 6.15 -9.15
CA LEU A 147 -1.10 7.02 -7.99
C LEU A 147 -1.27 8.48 -8.42
N PHE A 148 -2.18 9.18 -7.74
CA PHE A 148 -2.36 10.62 -7.88
C PHE A 148 -1.97 11.33 -6.58
N LEU A 149 -1.08 12.30 -6.68
CA LEU A 149 -0.68 13.14 -5.57
C LEU A 149 -1.22 14.55 -5.77
N VAL A 150 -2.00 15.02 -4.78
CA VAL A 150 -2.60 16.36 -4.77
C VAL A 150 -1.97 17.16 -3.64
N GLU A 151 -1.46 18.34 -3.94
CA GLU A 151 -0.92 19.25 -2.93
C GLU A 151 -2.03 20.13 -2.35
N THR A 152 -2.06 20.28 -1.03
CA THR A 152 -3.06 21.16 -0.35
C THR A 152 -2.81 22.65 -0.56
N GLN A 153 -1.65 23.04 -1.11
CA GLN A 153 -1.32 24.44 -1.38
C GLN A 153 -1.18 24.74 -2.87
N SER A 154 -2.11 25.59 -3.31
CA SER A 154 -2.10 26.44 -4.49
C SER A 154 -2.32 25.78 -5.86
N ALA A 155 -3.26 26.36 -6.53
CA ALA A 155 -3.52 26.34 -7.98
C ALA A 155 -2.30 26.75 -8.87
N LEU A 156 -1.08 26.54 -8.43
CA LEU A 156 0.16 26.91 -9.11
C LEU A 156 1.16 25.75 -9.01
N ARG A 157 1.00 24.75 -9.89
CA ARG A 157 2.02 23.82 -10.40
C ARG A 157 1.41 22.52 -10.93
N SER A 158 0.76 22.59 -12.08
CA SER A 158 0.45 21.42 -12.90
C SER A 158 1.72 20.72 -13.44
N ASP A 159 2.81 21.47 -13.50
CA ASP A 159 4.09 21.06 -14.09
C ASP A 159 4.86 20.02 -13.26
N VAL A 160 4.66 19.93 -11.96
CA VAL A 160 5.36 18.95 -11.11
C VAL A 160 4.71 17.57 -11.19
N ALA A 161 3.38 17.50 -11.27
CA ALA A 161 2.67 16.22 -11.45
C ALA A 161 3.04 15.59 -12.80
N ASP A 162 3.12 16.38 -13.87
CA ASP A 162 3.53 15.92 -15.19
C ASP A 162 5.01 15.48 -15.22
N ALA A 163 5.90 16.16 -14.50
CA ALA A 163 7.30 15.80 -14.39
C ALA A 163 7.52 14.48 -13.61
N VAL A 164 6.72 14.22 -12.59
CA VAL A 164 6.79 12.97 -11.81
C VAL A 164 6.28 11.78 -12.64
N VAL A 165 5.19 11.93 -13.38
CA VAL A 165 4.70 10.90 -14.32
C VAL A 165 5.75 10.60 -15.38
N ALA A 166 6.39 11.63 -15.96
CA ALA A 166 7.45 11.47 -16.96
C ALA A 166 8.68 10.73 -16.41
N SER A 167 9.08 10.99 -15.16
CA SER A 167 10.21 10.31 -14.51
C SER A 167 9.93 8.83 -14.22
N PHE A 168 8.69 8.46 -13.91
CA PHE A 168 8.28 7.06 -13.76
C PHE A 168 8.32 6.30 -15.09
N GLU A 169 7.89 6.92 -16.19
CA GLU A 169 7.96 6.32 -17.52
C GLU A 169 9.41 6.14 -17.99
N GLU A 170 10.33 7.05 -17.63
CA GLU A 170 11.77 6.91 -17.92
C GLU A 170 12.41 5.78 -17.11
N LEU A 171 12.11 5.65 -15.83
CA LEU A 171 12.60 4.56 -14.99
C LEU A 171 12.10 3.21 -15.48
N GLU A 172 10.84 3.11 -15.94
CA GLU A 172 10.33 1.88 -16.56
C GLU A 172 11.03 1.51 -17.88
N ARG A 173 11.38 2.50 -18.70
CA ARG A 173 12.16 2.27 -19.94
C ARG A 173 13.57 1.77 -19.63
N ALA A 174 14.22 2.35 -18.62
CA ALA A 174 15.55 1.93 -18.20
C ALA A 174 15.58 0.51 -17.59
N ALA A 175 14.51 0.11 -16.89
CA ALA A 175 14.37 -1.23 -16.31
C ALA A 175 14.03 -2.33 -17.32
N ARG A 176 13.63 -1.96 -18.56
CA ARG A 176 13.31 -2.88 -19.67
C ARG A 176 14.45 -3.01 -20.71
N ALA A 177 15.51 -2.22 -20.59
CA ALA A 177 16.69 -2.23 -21.45
C ALA A 177 17.83 -3.05 -20.81
#